data_42e6eab207c841af4e303c138f7ee665
#
_entry.id   42e6eab207c841af4e303c138f7ee665
#
_cell.length_a   1.000
_cell.length_b   1.000
_cell.length_c   1.000
_cell.angle_alpha   90.00
_cell.angle_beta   90.00
_cell.angle_gamma   90.00
#
_symmetry.space_group_name_H-M   'P 1'
#
loop_
_entity.id
_entity.type
_entity.pdbx_description
1 polymer ?
#
loop_
_entity_poly.entity_id
_entity_poly.type
_entity_poly.pdbx_seq_one_letter_code
_entity_poly.pdbx_strand_id
1 'polypeptide(L)'
;MLAIENIHAGYGRVRVLHDVTLYLASGEAIGVLGPNGAGKTTLLRTIAGLCTVYGGSVMFDGKPLDGMPGHARASLGLAHVPEGRRIWPSLTVEENLLIGAWRLTPAERKREVSTLLDSVVDLFPRLKERFRSRAGVLSGGEQQMLAIGRALMSKPSVILVDEPSLGLAPIMVEAVMGALHQLRQQKNLAIMLVEQRTQDILDLCDRVYILNRGRLVDGGRRREELTRDAIEAAYFRSG
;
A
#
# COMPACT_ATOMS: atom_id res chain seq x y z
N MET A 1 -4.65 7.00 -13.78
CA MET A 1 -4.84 6.87 -12.32
C MET A 1 -3.62 7.46 -11.57
N LEU A 2 -2.54 6.76 -11.30
CA LEU A 2 -1.33 7.29 -10.65
C LEU A 2 -0.16 7.22 -11.63
N ALA A 3 0.55 8.35 -11.84
CA ALA A 3 1.75 8.44 -12.63
C ALA A 3 2.87 9.08 -11.81
N ILE A 4 4.04 8.50 -11.85
CA ILE A 4 5.25 8.99 -11.20
C ILE A 4 6.28 9.12 -12.31
N GLU A 5 6.82 10.33 -12.49
CA GLU A 5 7.70 10.65 -13.61
C GLU A 5 8.99 11.29 -13.12
N ASN A 6 10.10 10.64 -13.41
CA ASN A 6 11.47 11.09 -13.12
C ASN A 6 11.67 11.54 -11.66
N ILE A 7 11.06 10.83 -10.70
CA ILE A 7 11.07 11.22 -9.29
C ILE A 7 12.46 11.09 -8.68
N HIS A 8 12.88 12.20 -8.05
CA HIS A 8 13.98 12.28 -7.11
C HIS A 8 13.42 12.66 -5.74
N ALA A 9 13.53 11.79 -4.74
CA ALA A 9 12.92 12.02 -3.42
C ALA A 9 13.76 11.43 -2.28
N GLY A 10 13.47 11.86 -1.05
CA GLY A 10 14.16 11.38 0.15
C GLY A 10 13.83 12.19 1.39
N TYR A 11 14.80 12.32 2.31
CA TYR A 11 14.62 12.90 3.63
C TYR A 11 15.67 14.00 3.90
N GLY A 12 15.21 15.21 4.17
CA GLY A 12 16.11 16.34 4.48
C GLY A 12 17.08 16.60 3.32
N ARG A 13 18.36 16.26 3.47
CA ARG A 13 19.38 16.38 2.41
C ARG A 13 19.75 15.05 1.75
N VAL A 14 19.21 13.95 2.24
CA VAL A 14 19.53 12.60 1.73
C VAL A 14 18.55 12.22 0.63
N ARG A 15 19.03 12.10 -0.59
CA ARG A 15 18.26 11.57 -1.71
C ARG A 15 18.32 10.04 -1.68
N VAL A 16 17.15 9.40 -1.73
CA VAL A 16 16.99 7.96 -1.70
C VAL A 16 16.51 7.44 -3.04
N LEU A 17 15.59 8.17 -3.70
CA LEU A 17 15.08 7.82 -5.03
C LEU A 17 15.74 8.68 -6.09
N HIS A 18 16.08 8.06 -7.21
CA HIS A 18 16.80 8.66 -8.32
C HIS A 18 16.15 8.25 -9.65
N ASP A 19 15.48 9.20 -10.29
CA ASP A 19 14.91 9.03 -11.62
C ASP A 19 13.93 7.85 -11.72
N VAL A 20 12.98 7.80 -10.78
CA VAL A 20 11.98 6.74 -10.72
C VAL A 20 10.76 7.12 -11.55
N THR A 21 10.41 6.27 -12.53
CA THR A 21 9.23 6.44 -13.37
C THR A 21 8.40 5.16 -13.36
N LEU A 22 7.14 5.24 -12.91
CA LEU A 22 6.20 4.12 -12.92
C LEU A 22 4.75 4.61 -13.02
N TYR A 23 3.88 3.71 -13.44
CA TYR A 23 2.45 3.98 -13.65
C TYR A 23 1.59 2.90 -13.01
N LEU A 24 0.45 3.30 -12.47
CA LEU A 24 -0.58 2.42 -11.94
C LEU A 24 -1.92 2.83 -12.53
N ALA A 25 -2.54 1.91 -13.27
CA ALA A 25 -3.87 2.12 -13.85
C ALA A 25 -5.00 1.93 -12.82
N SER A 26 -6.21 2.33 -13.17
CA SER A 26 -7.40 2.07 -12.33
C SER A 26 -7.68 0.58 -12.28
N GLY A 27 -7.93 0.04 -11.08
CA GLY A 27 -8.21 -1.37 -10.86
C GLY A 27 -7.03 -2.31 -11.11
N GLU A 28 -5.84 -1.78 -11.36
CA GLU A 28 -4.62 -2.56 -11.54
C GLU A 28 -3.93 -2.83 -10.20
N ALA A 29 -3.27 -3.97 -10.08
CA ALA A 29 -2.35 -4.26 -9.00
C ALA A 29 -0.91 -4.28 -9.53
N ILE A 30 -0.04 -3.42 -8.99
CA ILE A 30 1.39 -3.45 -9.29
C ILE A 30 2.21 -3.79 -8.07
N GLY A 31 3.29 -4.53 -8.30
CA GLY A 31 4.28 -4.88 -7.30
C GLY A 31 5.58 -4.10 -7.48
N VAL A 32 6.22 -3.71 -6.38
CA VAL A 32 7.58 -3.20 -6.39
C VAL A 32 8.45 -4.12 -5.53
N LEU A 33 9.30 -4.89 -6.19
CA LEU A 33 10.29 -5.76 -5.57
C LEU A 33 11.60 -5.00 -5.34
N GLY A 34 12.31 -5.37 -4.30
CA GLY A 34 13.64 -4.85 -4.04
C GLY A 34 14.20 -5.31 -2.70
N PRO A 35 15.53 -5.34 -2.53
CA PRO A 35 16.15 -5.68 -1.26
C PRO A 35 15.84 -4.64 -0.18
N ASN A 36 16.22 -4.94 1.07
CA ASN A 36 16.16 -3.97 2.15
C ASN A 36 17.06 -2.77 1.83
N GLY A 37 16.55 -1.56 2.09
CA GLY A 37 17.25 -0.32 1.77
C GLY A 37 17.16 0.09 0.29
N ALA A 38 16.47 -0.64 -0.58
CA ALA A 38 16.31 -0.28 -2.00
C ALA A 38 15.54 1.03 -2.23
N GLY A 39 14.76 1.51 -1.24
CA GLY A 39 13.94 2.72 -1.37
C GLY A 39 12.43 2.46 -1.50
N LYS A 40 11.97 1.22 -1.33
CA LYS A 40 10.55 0.83 -1.47
C LYS A 40 9.61 1.65 -0.59
N THR A 41 9.86 1.67 0.72
CA THR A 41 9.10 2.49 1.68
C THR A 41 9.19 3.99 1.33
N THR A 42 10.35 4.46 0.87
CA THR A 42 10.53 5.85 0.44
C THR A 42 9.65 6.17 -0.76
N LEU A 43 9.52 5.24 -1.72
CA LEU A 43 8.63 5.40 -2.87
C LEU A 43 7.18 5.55 -2.42
N LEU A 44 6.66 4.65 -1.58
CA LEU A 44 5.29 4.77 -1.06
C LEU A 44 5.08 6.06 -0.26
N ARG A 45 6.04 6.42 0.59
CA ARG A 45 5.98 7.68 1.36
C ARG A 45 6.03 8.91 0.46
N THR A 46 6.77 8.86 -0.64
CA THR A 46 6.80 9.96 -1.63
C THR A 46 5.43 10.15 -2.27
N ILE A 47 4.79 9.07 -2.70
CA ILE A 47 3.43 9.09 -3.26
C ILE A 47 2.43 9.58 -2.21
N ALA A 48 2.56 9.14 -0.96
CA ALA A 48 1.71 9.57 0.15
C ALA A 48 1.97 11.01 0.62
N GLY A 49 2.96 11.72 0.08
CA GLY A 49 3.29 13.10 0.48
C GLY A 49 4.01 13.23 1.83
N LEU A 50 4.80 12.21 2.18
CA LEU A 50 5.51 12.08 3.45
C LEU A 50 7.04 12.20 3.31
N CYS A 51 7.53 12.49 2.10
CA CYS A 51 8.94 12.69 1.79
C CYS A 51 9.14 14.00 1.03
N THR A 52 10.38 14.49 1.02
CA THR A 52 10.77 15.63 0.20
C THR A 52 10.97 15.17 -1.25
N VAL A 53 10.31 15.83 -2.19
CA VAL A 53 10.53 15.68 -3.64
C VAL A 53 11.51 16.75 -4.07
N TYR A 54 12.60 16.35 -4.73
CA TYR A 54 13.65 17.25 -5.24
C TYR A 54 13.54 17.47 -6.75
N GLY A 55 12.75 16.65 -7.45
CA GLY A 55 12.51 16.76 -8.89
C GLY A 55 11.58 15.65 -9.40
N GLY A 56 11.07 15.81 -10.60
CA GLY A 56 10.05 14.96 -11.18
C GLY A 56 8.64 15.36 -10.72
N SER A 57 7.65 14.54 -11.05
CA SER A 57 6.25 14.82 -10.71
C SER A 57 5.50 13.56 -10.26
N VAL A 58 4.47 13.76 -9.43
CA VAL A 58 3.48 12.74 -9.06
C VAL A 58 2.12 13.25 -9.48
N MET A 59 1.46 12.50 -10.35
CA MET A 59 0.12 12.81 -10.85
C MET A 59 -0.89 11.77 -10.36
N PHE A 60 -2.05 12.21 -9.95
CA PHE A 60 -3.17 11.35 -9.56
C PHE A 60 -4.47 11.83 -10.22
N ASP A 61 -5.09 10.96 -11.02
CA ASP A 61 -6.26 11.27 -11.85
C ASP A 61 -6.10 12.55 -12.67
N GLY A 62 -4.92 12.73 -13.28
CA GLY A 62 -4.59 13.90 -14.09
C GLY A 62 -4.31 15.18 -13.27
N LYS A 63 -4.29 15.11 -11.95
CA LYS A 63 -3.98 16.25 -11.06
C LYS A 63 -2.56 16.12 -10.50
N PRO A 64 -1.74 17.18 -10.53
CA PRO A 64 -0.44 17.17 -9.89
C PRO A 64 -0.59 17.13 -8.37
N LEU A 65 0.22 16.30 -7.71
CA LEU A 65 0.28 16.21 -6.26
C LEU A 65 1.46 17.00 -5.66
N ASP A 66 2.20 17.73 -6.49
CA ASP A 66 3.41 18.42 -6.08
C ASP A 66 3.08 19.51 -5.03
N GLY A 67 3.87 19.55 -3.95
CA GLY A 67 3.63 20.43 -2.81
C GLY A 67 2.40 20.08 -1.96
N MET A 68 1.59 19.10 -2.35
CA MET A 68 0.39 18.71 -1.60
C MET A 68 0.79 17.83 -0.40
N PRO A 69 0.37 18.19 0.83
CA PRO A 69 0.68 17.42 2.03
C PRO A 69 -0.10 16.11 2.07
N GLY A 70 0.41 15.12 2.83
CA GLY A 70 -0.15 13.76 2.85
C GLY A 70 -1.65 13.69 3.18
N HIS A 71 -2.15 14.49 4.13
CA HIS A 71 -3.58 14.50 4.45
C HIS A 71 -4.46 14.96 3.26
N ALA A 72 -3.98 15.92 2.47
CA ALA A 72 -4.70 16.36 1.27
C ALA A 72 -4.68 15.29 0.17
N ARG A 73 -3.56 14.56 -0.01
CA ARG A 73 -3.49 13.41 -0.93
C ARG A 73 -4.42 12.28 -0.48
N ALA A 74 -4.48 12.01 0.81
CA ALA A 74 -5.40 11.03 1.39
C ALA A 74 -6.87 11.44 1.13
N SER A 75 -7.20 12.73 1.19
CA SER A 75 -8.54 13.25 0.85
C SER A 75 -8.95 13.01 -0.61
N LEU A 76 -7.97 12.83 -1.52
CA LEU A 76 -8.23 12.48 -2.91
C LEU A 76 -8.51 10.99 -3.12
N GLY A 77 -8.26 10.13 -2.12
CA GLY A 77 -8.48 8.69 -2.22
C GLY A 77 -7.19 7.86 -2.28
N LEU A 78 -6.05 8.42 -1.92
CA LEU A 78 -4.81 7.69 -1.72
C LEU A 78 -4.73 7.19 -0.27
N ALA A 79 -4.89 5.89 -0.04
CA ALA A 79 -4.66 5.30 1.27
C ALA A 79 -3.26 4.68 1.36
N HIS A 80 -2.62 4.81 2.51
CA HIS A 80 -1.31 4.24 2.78
C HIS A 80 -1.37 3.36 4.02
N VAL A 81 -1.00 2.09 3.86
CA VAL A 81 -0.78 1.12 4.93
C VAL A 81 0.73 0.98 5.11
N PRO A 82 1.33 1.70 6.06
CA PRO A 82 2.77 1.69 6.26
C PRO A 82 3.24 0.42 6.95
N GLU A 83 4.51 0.09 6.79
CA GLU A 83 5.21 -0.89 7.61
C GLU A 83 5.02 -0.59 9.12
N GLY A 84 4.92 -1.65 9.95
CA GLY A 84 4.72 -1.52 11.38
C GLY A 84 3.27 -1.20 11.79
N ARG A 85 2.30 -1.43 10.89
CA ARG A 85 0.84 -1.47 11.14
C ARG A 85 0.22 -0.14 11.60
N ARG A 86 0.89 0.63 12.48
CA ARG A 86 0.48 1.97 12.96
C ARG A 86 -0.98 2.03 13.44
N ILE A 87 -1.41 1.02 14.20
CA ILE A 87 -2.71 0.98 14.88
C ILE A 87 -2.69 1.83 16.17
N TRP A 88 -3.88 2.14 16.72
CA TRP A 88 -4.04 2.72 18.06
C TRP A 88 -4.28 1.60 19.08
N PRO A 89 -3.26 1.19 19.88
CA PRO A 89 -3.36 0.00 20.74
C PRO A 89 -4.38 0.12 21.85
N SER A 90 -4.63 1.33 22.34
CA SER A 90 -5.58 1.63 23.41
C SER A 90 -7.03 1.63 22.96
N LEU A 91 -7.29 1.78 21.67
CA LEU A 91 -8.63 1.78 21.09
C LEU A 91 -9.06 0.35 20.75
N THR A 92 -10.36 0.12 20.67
CA THR A 92 -10.94 -1.15 20.19
C THR A 92 -10.70 -1.31 18.69
N VAL A 93 -10.94 -2.52 18.16
CA VAL A 93 -10.93 -2.81 16.72
C VAL A 93 -11.93 -1.90 16.01
N GLU A 94 -13.17 -1.82 16.50
CA GLU A 94 -14.21 -0.94 15.97
C GLU A 94 -13.77 0.52 15.90
N GLU A 95 -13.27 1.07 17.01
CA GLU A 95 -12.81 2.46 17.06
C GLU A 95 -11.65 2.74 16.08
N ASN A 96 -10.70 1.80 15.96
CA ASN A 96 -9.64 1.90 14.96
C ASN A 96 -10.19 1.95 13.53
N LEU A 97 -11.20 1.12 13.21
CA LEU A 97 -11.84 1.13 11.88
C LEU A 97 -12.59 2.44 11.66
N LEU A 98 -13.36 2.90 12.64
CA LEU A 98 -14.15 4.15 12.55
C LEU A 98 -13.29 5.38 12.30
N ILE A 99 -12.07 5.44 12.87
CA ILE A 99 -11.11 6.51 12.55
C ILE A 99 -10.77 6.51 11.06
N GLY A 100 -10.70 5.35 10.42
CA GLY A 100 -10.46 5.24 8.97
C GLY A 100 -11.51 5.95 8.11
N ALA A 101 -12.73 6.08 8.61
CA ALA A 101 -13.82 6.77 7.92
C ALA A 101 -13.77 8.31 8.02
N TRP A 102 -12.64 8.89 8.40
CA TRP A 102 -12.47 10.35 8.59
C TRP A 102 -12.77 11.17 7.33
N ARG A 103 -12.53 10.60 6.15
CA ARG A 103 -12.74 11.24 4.85
C ARG A 103 -14.22 11.43 4.50
N LEU A 104 -15.09 10.61 5.06
CA LEU A 104 -16.52 10.66 4.79
C LEU A 104 -17.14 11.92 5.39
N THR A 105 -17.95 12.61 4.61
CA THR A 105 -18.81 13.69 5.10
C THR A 105 -19.80 13.15 6.15
N PRO A 106 -20.38 14.00 7.01
CA PRO A 106 -21.38 13.54 8.00
C PRO A 106 -22.55 12.78 7.36
N ALA A 107 -23.01 13.20 6.19
CA ALA A 107 -24.10 12.53 5.46
C ALA A 107 -23.71 11.15 4.94
N GLU A 108 -22.50 11.03 4.33
CA GLU A 108 -21.94 9.76 3.88
C GLU A 108 -21.68 8.83 5.06
N ARG A 109 -21.11 9.34 6.15
CA ARG A 109 -20.84 8.56 7.35
C ARG A 109 -22.12 7.93 7.90
N LYS A 110 -23.21 8.72 8.01
CA LYS A 110 -24.52 8.22 8.46
C LYS A 110 -25.07 7.11 7.55
N ARG A 111 -24.83 7.20 6.26
CA ARG A 111 -25.38 6.28 5.26
C ARG A 111 -24.51 5.04 5.04
N GLU A 112 -23.20 5.16 5.10
CA GLU A 112 -22.27 4.18 4.53
C GLU A 112 -21.34 3.51 5.55
N VAL A 113 -21.14 4.09 6.74
CA VAL A 113 -20.18 3.56 7.74
C VAL A 113 -20.50 2.13 8.14
N SER A 114 -21.79 1.80 8.36
CA SER A 114 -22.17 0.44 8.73
C SER A 114 -21.82 -0.56 7.63
N THR A 115 -22.18 -0.25 6.39
CA THR A 115 -21.87 -1.11 5.22
C THR A 115 -20.36 -1.27 5.02
N LEU A 116 -19.57 -0.20 5.25
CA LEU A 116 -18.11 -0.29 5.17
C LEU A 116 -17.53 -1.18 6.29
N LEU A 117 -18.04 -1.05 7.51
CA LEU A 117 -17.65 -1.92 8.62
C LEU A 117 -17.97 -3.38 8.30
N ASP A 118 -19.19 -3.66 7.83
CA ASP A 118 -19.61 -5.01 7.44
C ASP A 118 -18.68 -5.56 6.34
N SER A 119 -18.39 -4.77 5.30
CA SER A 119 -17.46 -5.18 4.23
C SER A 119 -16.05 -5.51 4.75
N VAL A 120 -15.54 -4.71 5.71
CA VAL A 120 -14.21 -4.96 6.30
C VAL A 120 -14.20 -6.21 7.18
N VAL A 121 -15.24 -6.44 7.99
CA VAL A 121 -15.28 -7.63 8.85
C VAL A 121 -15.61 -8.91 8.08
N ASP A 122 -16.30 -8.81 6.96
CA ASP A 122 -16.49 -9.93 6.04
C ASP A 122 -15.18 -10.30 5.32
N LEU A 123 -14.37 -9.30 4.96
CA LEU A 123 -13.02 -9.50 4.42
C LEU A 123 -12.05 -10.08 5.47
N PHE A 124 -12.20 -9.68 6.72
CA PHE A 124 -11.37 -10.08 7.86
C PHE A 124 -12.20 -10.64 9.02
N PRO A 125 -12.72 -11.88 8.94
CA PRO A 125 -13.62 -12.44 9.97
C PRO A 125 -13.01 -12.43 11.38
N ARG A 126 -11.68 -12.56 11.50
CA ARG A 126 -10.98 -12.47 12.79
C ARG A 126 -11.16 -11.13 13.48
N LEU A 127 -11.32 -10.04 12.74
CA LEU A 127 -11.61 -8.73 13.31
C LEU A 127 -13.03 -8.66 13.89
N LYS A 128 -14.00 -9.38 13.28
CA LYS A 128 -15.37 -9.49 13.81
C LYS A 128 -15.39 -10.15 15.17
N GLU A 129 -14.65 -11.25 15.34
CA GLU A 129 -14.53 -11.98 16.62
C GLU A 129 -13.92 -11.10 17.72
N ARG A 130 -13.07 -10.14 17.35
CA ARG A 130 -12.33 -9.24 18.25
C ARG A 130 -12.83 -7.80 18.25
N PHE A 131 -14.02 -7.55 17.71
CA PHE A 131 -14.51 -6.21 17.38
C PHE A 131 -14.48 -5.24 18.57
N ARG A 132 -14.80 -5.73 19.77
CA ARG A 132 -14.80 -4.96 21.03
C ARG A 132 -13.46 -5.07 21.80
N SER A 133 -12.52 -5.88 21.35
CA SER A 133 -11.22 -6.02 21.99
C SER A 133 -10.34 -4.82 21.69
N ARG A 134 -9.44 -4.45 22.62
CA ARG A 134 -8.40 -3.44 22.36
C ARG A 134 -7.44 -3.94 21.29
N ALA A 135 -7.05 -3.07 20.37
CA ALA A 135 -6.17 -3.44 19.27
C ALA A 135 -4.77 -3.87 19.74
N GLY A 136 -4.33 -3.41 20.90
CA GLY A 136 -3.03 -3.78 21.46
C GLY A 136 -2.91 -5.25 21.87
N VAL A 137 -4.01 -5.97 22.08
CA VAL A 137 -3.98 -7.41 22.44
C VAL A 137 -4.11 -8.34 21.23
N LEU A 138 -4.25 -7.79 20.03
CA LEU A 138 -4.32 -8.54 18.79
C LEU A 138 -2.96 -9.16 18.44
N SER A 139 -2.98 -10.32 17.78
CA SER A 139 -1.80 -10.90 17.14
C SER A 139 -1.27 -10.00 16.03
N GLY A 140 -0.01 -10.21 15.63
CA GLY A 140 0.60 -9.42 14.56
C GLY A 140 -0.18 -9.44 13.25
N GLY A 141 -0.74 -10.58 12.87
CA GLY A 141 -1.56 -10.70 11.67
C GLY A 141 -2.90 -9.99 11.80
N GLU A 142 -3.58 -10.10 12.94
CA GLU A 142 -4.83 -9.38 13.20
C GLU A 142 -4.61 -7.85 13.21
N GLN A 143 -3.47 -7.37 13.74
CA GLN A 143 -3.09 -5.97 13.66
C GLN A 143 -2.85 -5.51 12.22
N GLN A 144 -2.28 -6.37 11.37
CA GLN A 144 -2.09 -6.08 9.94
C GLN A 144 -3.43 -6.00 9.21
N MET A 145 -4.33 -6.96 9.47
CA MET A 145 -5.71 -6.92 8.95
C MET A 145 -6.44 -5.63 9.38
N LEU A 146 -6.27 -5.22 10.65
CA LEU A 146 -6.85 -3.99 11.16
C LEU A 146 -6.30 -2.75 10.46
N ALA A 147 -4.99 -2.70 10.18
CA ALA A 147 -4.36 -1.59 9.47
C ALA A 147 -4.89 -1.46 8.02
N ILE A 148 -5.03 -2.59 7.31
CA ILE A 148 -5.62 -2.62 5.97
C ILE A 148 -7.12 -2.25 6.04
N GLY A 149 -7.88 -2.87 6.95
CA GLY A 149 -9.30 -2.57 7.15
C GLY A 149 -9.56 -1.09 7.42
N ARG A 150 -8.75 -0.47 8.28
CA ARG A 150 -8.82 0.97 8.54
C ARG A 150 -8.56 1.81 7.30
N ALA A 151 -7.62 1.42 6.45
CA ALA A 151 -7.36 2.11 5.19
C ALA A 151 -8.58 2.02 4.25
N LEU A 152 -9.24 0.87 4.19
CA LEU A 152 -10.44 0.65 3.38
C LEU A 152 -11.65 1.47 3.82
N MET A 153 -11.77 1.78 5.11
CA MET A 153 -12.83 2.63 5.64
C MET A 153 -12.85 4.04 5.04
N SER A 154 -11.73 4.51 4.46
CA SER A 154 -11.67 5.79 3.75
C SER A 154 -12.21 5.74 2.32
N LYS A 155 -12.69 4.60 1.82
CA LYS A 155 -13.11 4.37 0.43
C LYS A 155 -12.04 4.81 -0.57
N PRO A 156 -10.83 4.24 -0.49
CA PRO A 156 -9.74 4.66 -1.37
C PRO A 156 -9.98 4.20 -2.80
N SER A 157 -9.45 4.93 -3.77
CA SER A 157 -9.30 4.48 -5.16
C SER A 157 -7.91 3.87 -5.42
N VAL A 158 -6.93 4.22 -4.57
CA VAL A 158 -5.60 3.59 -4.55
C VAL A 158 -5.23 3.24 -3.12
N ILE A 159 -4.74 2.01 -2.91
CA ILE A 159 -4.12 1.60 -1.66
C ILE A 159 -2.64 1.27 -1.89
N LEU A 160 -1.79 1.91 -1.09
CA LEU A 160 -0.35 1.70 -1.04
C LEU A 160 -0.05 0.81 0.16
N VAL A 161 0.53 -0.37 -0.04
CA VAL A 161 0.75 -1.36 1.03
C VAL A 161 2.24 -1.67 1.15
N ASP A 162 2.80 -1.39 2.33
CA ASP A 162 4.22 -1.50 2.62
C ASP A 162 4.52 -2.77 3.42
N GLU A 163 5.12 -3.77 2.79
CA GLU A 163 5.59 -5.05 3.34
C GLU A 163 4.56 -5.73 4.27
N PRO A 164 3.33 -6.03 3.79
CA PRO A 164 2.26 -6.55 4.64
C PRO A 164 2.54 -7.94 5.21
N SER A 165 3.46 -8.71 4.61
CA SER A 165 3.81 -10.07 5.05
C SER A 165 4.91 -10.09 6.14
N LEU A 166 5.59 -8.96 6.36
CA LEU A 166 6.77 -8.89 7.24
C LEU A 166 6.45 -9.27 8.69
N GLY A 167 7.19 -10.26 9.20
CA GLY A 167 7.08 -10.70 10.60
C GLY A 167 5.76 -11.40 10.94
N LEU A 168 5.04 -11.91 9.95
CA LEU A 168 3.83 -12.69 10.14
C LEU A 168 4.11 -14.21 10.04
N ALA A 169 3.31 -14.99 10.77
CA ALA A 169 3.28 -16.44 10.58
C ALA A 169 2.68 -16.79 9.20
N PRO A 170 3.07 -17.90 8.55
CA PRO A 170 2.63 -18.24 7.19
C PRO A 170 1.11 -18.20 7.01
N ILE A 171 0.35 -18.77 7.92
CA ILE A 171 -1.12 -18.75 7.87
C ILE A 171 -1.72 -17.33 7.87
N MET A 172 -1.06 -16.39 8.53
CA MET A 172 -1.50 -14.99 8.56
C MET A 172 -1.11 -14.25 7.28
N VAL A 173 0.02 -14.62 6.67
CA VAL A 173 0.40 -14.12 5.34
C VAL A 173 -0.64 -14.54 4.32
N GLU A 174 -1.02 -15.82 4.28
CA GLU A 174 -2.07 -16.34 3.39
C GLU A 174 -3.38 -15.57 3.57
N ALA A 175 -3.81 -15.33 4.81
CA ALA A 175 -5.04 -14.62 5.09
C ALA A 175 -4.98 -13.14 4.62
N VAL A 176 -3.86 -12.44 4.86
CA VAL A 176 -3.69 -11.05 4.42
C VAL A 176 -3.59 -10.95 2.90
N MET A 177 -2.81 -11.82 2.26
CA MET A 177 -2.67 -11.84 0.80
C MET A 177 -3.96 -12.27 0.11
N GLY A 178 -4.69 -13.23 0.68
CA GLY A 178 -6.01 -13.65 0.21
C GLY A 178 -7.02 -12.48 0.23
N ALA A 179 -7.01 -11.67 1.29
CA ALA A 179 -7.84 -10.47 1.36
C ALA A 179 -7.45 -9.42 0.30
N LEU A 180 -6.15 -9.18 0.08
CA LEU A 180 -5.69 -8.30 -1.00
C LEU A 180 -6.10 -8.82 -2.39
N HIS A 181 -6.11 -10.14 -2.56
CA HIS A 181 -6.60 -10.79 -3.79
C HIS A 181 -8.09 -10.54 -4.02
N GLN A 182 -8.91 -10.64 -2.97
CA GLN A 182 -10.35 -10.32 -3.06
C GLN A 182 -10.57 -8.84 -3.38
N LEU A 183 -9.79 -7.95 -2.77
CA LEU A 183 -9.84 -6.51 -3.04
C LEU A 183 -9.47 -6.17 -4.48
N ARG A 184 -8.49 -6.85 -5.06
CA ARG A 184 -8.10 -6.68 -6.46
C ARG A 184 -9.25 -6.97 -7.43
N GLN A 185 -10.14 -7.91 -7.10
CA GLN A 185 -11.31 -8.23 -7.94
C GLN A 185 -12.35 -7.08 -7.96
N GLN A 186 -12.25 -6.14 -7.02
CA GLN A 186 -13.05 -4.93 -7.01
C GLN A 186 -12.45 -3.94 -8.01
N LYS A 187 -13.06 -3.84 -9.21
CA LYS A 187 -12.57 -3.07 -10.37
C LYS A 187 -12.24 -1.59 -10.12
N ASN A 188 -12.62 -1.04 -8.96
CA ASN A 188 -12.45 0.37 -8.62
C ASN A 188 -11.29 0.65 -7.65
N LEU A 189 -10.58 -0.36 -7.18
CA LEU A 189 -9.44 -0.21 -6.27
C LEU A 189 -8.16 -0.61 -6.99
N ALA A 190 -7.22 0.32 -7.10
CA ALA A 190 -5.87 0.03 -7.56
C ALA A 190 -4.96 -0.26 -6.37
N ILE A 191 -4.05 -1.21 -6.51
CA ILE A 191 -3.16 -1.65 -5.44
C ILE A 191 -1.70 -1.45 -5.86
N MET A 192 -0.92 -0.75 -5.03
CA MET A 192 0.53 -0.78 -5.12
C MET A 192 1.08 -1.51 -3.90
N LEU A 193 1.68 -2.67 -4.14
CA LEU A 193 2.27 -3.51 -3.11
C LEU A 193 3.79 -3.43 -3.18
N VAL A 194 4.47 -3.13 -2.08
CA VAL A 194 5.91 -3.33 -1.98
C VAL A 194 6.21 -4.50 -1.08
N GLU A 195 7.08 -5.38 -1.51
CA GLU A 195 7.45 -6.61 -0.81
C GLU A 195 8.88 -7.04 -1.13
N GLN A 196 9.41 -7.91 -0.29
CA GLN A 196 10.67 -8.60 -0.53
C GLN A 196 10.44 -10.01 -1.06
N ARG A 197 9.32 -10.62 -0.69
CA ARG A 197 8.94 -11.98 -1.11
C ARG A 197 8.35 -11.94 -2.51
N THR A 198 9.12 -12.47 -3.45
CA THR A 198 8.74 -12.50 -4.87
C THR A 198 7.40 -13.19 -5.10
N GLN A 199 7.14 -14.31 -4.38
CA GLN A 199 5.91 -15.09 -4.59
C GLN A 199 4.66 -14.27 -4.26
N ASP A 200 4.66 -13.53 -3.15
CA ASP A 200 3.52 -12.72 -2.73
C ASP A 200 3.14 -11.68 -3.81
N ILE A 201 4.14 -11.08 -4.47
CA ILE A 201 3.94 -10.14 -5.56
C ILE A 201 3.45 -10.83 -6.84
N LEU A 202 4.09 -11.96 -7.21
CA LEU A 202 3.71 -12.68 -8.42
C LEU A 202 2.29 -13.23 -8.35
N ASP A 203 1.79 -13.58 -7.18
CA ASP A 203 0.44 -14.08 -7.01
C ASP A 203 -0.62 -12.97 -7.10
N LEU A 204 -0.30 -11.74 -6.68
CA LEU A 204 -1.26 -10.64 -6.60
C LEU A 204 -1.21 -9.68 -7.80
N CYS A 205 -0.01 -9.34 -8.29
CA CYS A 205 0.18 -8.17 -9.16
C CYS A 205 0.11 -8.51 -10.65
N ASP A 206 -0.39 -7.56 -11.46
CA ASP A 206 -0.44 -7.64 -12.92
C ASP A 206 0.91 -7.33 -13.55
N ARG A 207 1.60 -6.35 -12.97
CA ARG A 207 2.93 -5.91 -13.39
C ARG A 207 3.85 -5.73 -12.18
N VAL A 208 5.13 -5.91 -12.42
CA VAL A 208 6.15 -5.80 -11.37
C VAL A 208 7.27 -4.87 -11.83
N TYR A 209 7.67 -4.01 -10.92
CA TYR A 209 8.85 -3.15 -11.01
C TYR A 209 9.92 -3.67 -10.06
N ILE A 210 11.18 -3.56 -10.43
CA ILE A 210 12.30 -3.93 -9.56
C ILE A 210 13.06 -2.66 -9.19
N LEU A 211 13.09 -2.35 -7.90
CA LEU A 211 13.78 -1.20 -7.34
C LEU A 211 15.07 -1.65 -6.66
N ASN A 212 16.18 -1.05 -7.03
CA ASN A 212 17.48 -1.28 -6.39
C ASN A 212 18.24 0.04 -6.23
N ARG A 213 18.78 0.30 -5.03
CA ARG A 213 19.52 1.52 -4.70
C ARG A 213 18.83 2.82 -5.19
N GLY A 214 17.53 2.89 -5.00
CA GLY A 214 16.72 4.05 -5.36
C GLY A 214 16.43 4.24 -6.86
N ARG A 215 16.74 3.27 -7.70
CA ARG A 215 16.47 3.29 -9.15
C ARG A 215 15.64 2.08 -9.56
N LEU A 216 14.78 2.25 -10.56
CA LEU A 216 14.15 1.11 -11.20
C LEU A 216 15.18 0.47 -12.14
N VAL A 217 15.53 -0.77 -11.86
CA VAL A 217 16.46 -1.57 -12.69
C VAL A 217 15.72 -2.42 -13.69
N ASP A 218 14.43 -2.61 -13.46
CA ASP A 218 13.49 -3.22 -14.40
C ASP A 218 12.10 -2.58 -14.23
N GLY A 219 11.41 -2.29 -15.34
CA GLY A 219 10.25 -1.44 -15.35
C GLY A 219 8.97 -2.06 -15.88
N GLY A 220 8.05 -2.47 -14.98
CA GLY A 220 6.67 -2.73 -15.34
C GLY A 220 6.44 -3.95 -16.23
N ARG A 221 7.26 -4.98 -16.08
CA ARG A 221 7.06 -6.26 -16.79
C ARG A 221 5.76 -6.91 -16.32
N ARG A 222 5.06 -7.51 -17.26
CA ARG A 222 3.92 -8.36 -16.95
C ARG A 222 4.38 -9.56 -16.14
N ARG A 223 3.53 -10.04 -15.25
CA ARG A 223 3.77 -11.19 -14.39
C ARG A 223 4.32 -12.40 -15.17
N GLU A 224 3.74 -12.68 -16.35
CA GLU A 224 4.08 -13.82 -17.18
C GLU A 224 5.50 -13.75 -17.77
N GLU A 225 6.09 -12.56 -17.83
CA GLU A 225 7.43 -12.29 -18.36
C GLU A 225 8.52 -12.40 -17.28
N LEU A 226 8.13 -12.56 -16.01
CA LEU A 226 9.04 -12.60 -14.88
C LEU A 226 9.37 -14.03 -14.50
N THR A 227 10.58 -14.44 -14.81
CA THR A 227 11.16 -15.67 -14.25
C THR A 227 11.92 -15.35 -12.97
N ARG A 228 12.05 -16.36 -12.10
CA ARG A 228 12.86 -16.23 -10.87
C ARG A 228 14.28 -15.76 -11.17
N ASP A 229 14.89 -16.33 -12.21
CA ASP A 229 16.24 -15.97 -12.67
C ASP A 229 16.34 -14.52 -13.15
N ALA A 230 15.29 -14.00 -13.81
CA ALA A 230 15.24 -12.61 -14.25
C ALA A 230 15.19 -11.64 -13.07
N ILE A 231 14.46 -11.99 -12.00
CA ILE A 231 14.38 -11.20 -10.77
C ILE A 231 15.72 -11.21 -10.04
N GLU A 232 16.34 -12.38 -9.88
CA GLU A 232 17.66 -12.53 -9.26
C GLU A 232 18.73 -11.76 -10.04
N ALA A 233 18.74 -11.90 -11.37
CA ALA A 233 19.65 -11.15 -12.23
C ALA A 233 19.48 -9.63 -12.11
N ALA A 234 18.26 -9.12 -11.91
CA ALA A 234 18.00 -7.70 -11.71
C ALA A 234 18.53 -7.20 -10.35
N TYR A 235 18.53 -8.04 -9.30
CA TYR A 235 19.15 -7.71 -8.03
C TYR A 235 20.67 -7.57 -8.11
N PHE A 236 21.34 -8.35 -8.97
CA PHE A 236 22.81 -8.37 -9.11
C PHE A 236 23.35 -7.43 -10.20
N ARG A 237 22.51 -6.90 -11.09
CA ARG A 237 22.94 -6.01 -12.20
C ARG A 237 23.39 -4.61 -11.76
N SER A 238 23.43 -4.31 -10.48
CA SER A 238 23.81 -2.99 -9.93
C SER A 238 25.21 -3.04 -9.29
N GLY A 239 26.19 -3.56 -10.03
CA GLY A 239 27.61 -3.40 -9.74
C GLY A 239 28.18 -2.19 -10.45
#